data_96d5ee9050810e2da1975babb9241358
#
_entry.id   96d5ee9050810e2da1975babb9241358
#
_cell.length_a   1.000
_cell.length_b   1.000
_cell.length_c   1.000
_cell.angle_alpha   90.00
_cell.angle_beta   90.00
_cell.angle_gamma   90.00
#
_symmetry.space_group_name_H-M   'P 1'
#
loop_
_entity.id
_entity.type
_entity.pdbx_description
1 polymer ?
#
loop_
_entity_poly.entity_id
_entity_poly.type
_entity_poly.pdbx_seq_one_letter_code
_entity_poly.pdbx_strand_id
1 'polypeptide(L)'
;MNCRFALRVVLLVAPMVAFVCSPFTRGLRARAGDVATANGAMVEHLAQLEKKVPRDFTVVVQPPFVVIGDEPPERVRRRATDTVKWAVDKLKQDYFQRDPQEIIDIWLFKNGTSYTNHARLLFDDTPTTPFGYYSARNHALLMNISTGGGTLVHEIVHPFMRANFPDCPAWFNEGLASLYEAASEKDGHIRGLINWRFKGLEQAIREGKTISFRRLTSMTDGEFYGLNDSTRYNQYYAQARYLCYYLQEKGLLVKFYREFVANAKNDPTGYDSLKRVLGEDDMSAFGKKWERFILDLRAP
;
A
#
# COMPACT_ATOMS: atom_id res chain seq x y z
N MET A 1 40.38 23.61 8.14
CA MET A 1 39.39 24.07 7.13
C MET A 1 38.21 23.13 7.15
N ASN A 2 37.19 23.49 7.95
CA ASN A 2 35.98 22.67 8.11
C ASN A 2 34.98 23.07 7.03
N CYS A 3 34.92 22.31 5.96
CA CYS A 3 33.89 22.47 4.94
C CYS A 3 32.64 21.66 5.39
N ARG A 4 31.69 22.33 6.02
CA ARG A 4 30.36 21.79 6.31
C ARG A 4 29.61 21.66 4.99
N PHE A 5 29.52 20.47 4.44
CA PHE A 5 28.61 20.19 3.33
C PHE A 5 27.17 20.06 3.89
N ALA A 6 26.34 21.00 3.53
CA ALA A 6 24.92 20.97 3.86
C ALA A 6 24.23 19.91 3.02
N LEU A 7 23.54 18.98 3.69
CA LEU A 7 22.59 18.07 3.06
C LEU A 7 21.52 18.92 2.32
N ARG A 8 21.38 18.78 1.02
CA ARG A 8 20.35 19.50 0.27
C ARG A 8 18.99 18.80 0.51
N VAL A 9 18.34 19.19 1.61
CA VAL A 9 16.94 18.86 1.86
C VAL A 9 16.07 19.78 1.01
N VAL A 10 15.34 19.23 0.06
CA VAL A 10 14.37 19.99 -0.72
C VAL A 10 13.01 19.86 -0.06
N LEU A 11 12.60 20.89 0.69
CA LEU A 11 11.24 21.03 1.19
C LEU A 11 10.35 21.52 0.02
N LEU A 12 9.53 20.65 -0.54
CA LEU A 12 8.42 21.06 -1.39
C LEU A 12 7.26 21.50 -0.50
N VAL A 13 7.25 22.78 -0.12
CA VAL A 13 6.12 23.39 0.57
C VAL A 13 5.09 23.78 -0.48
N ALA A 14 3.95 23.10 -0.52
CA ALA A 14 2.82 23.52 -1.33
C ALA A 14 2.24 24.84 -0.78
N PRO A 15 1.82 25.81 -1.62
CA PRO A 15 1.25 27.05 -1.15
C PRO A 15 -0.09 26.80 -0.44
N MET A 16 -0.23 27.42 0.73
CA MET A 16 -1.44 27.46 1.52
C MET A 16 -2.53 28.23 0.77
N VAL A 17 -3.51 27.53 0.19
CA VAL A 17 -4.70 28.17 -0.37
C VAL A 17 -5.64 28.51 0.79
N ALA A 18 -5.90 29.81 0.96
CA ALA A 18 -6.87 30.30 1.93
C ALA A 18 -8.29 29.87 1.52
N PHE A 19 -8.92 28.97 2.32
CA PHE A 19 -10.31 28.59 2.14
C PHE A 19 -11.23 29.62 2.81
N VAL A 20 -12.11 30.18 2.00
CA VAL A 20 -13.23 31.02 2.44
C VAL A 20 -14.25 30.11 3.16
N CYS A 21 -14.60 30.48 4.39
CA CYS A 21 -15.54 29.80 5.25
C CYS A 21 -16.94 29.75 4.65
N SER A 22 -17.48 28.53 4.46
CA SER A 22 -18.92 28.25 4.40
C SER A 22 -19.32 27.41 5.62
N PRO A 23 -20.43 27.72 6.31
CA PRO A 23 -20.74 27.17 7.62
C PRO A 23 -21.59 25.89 7.51
N PHE A 24 -21.00 24.73 7.23
CA PHE A 24 -21.59 23.42 7.51
C PHE A 24 -20.58 22.29 7.24
N THR A 25 -19.66 22.08 8.18
CA THR A 25 -19.01 20.76 8.39
C THR A 25 -18.34 20.79 9.76
N ARG A 26 -18.86 20.00 10.70
CA ARG A 26 -18.12 19.58 11.89
C ARG A 26 -17.05 18.56 11.47
N GLY A 27 -15.96 19.05 10.87
CA GLY A 27 -14.74 18.29 10.62
C GLY A 27 -13.73 18.61 11.71
N LEU A 28 -13.08 17.59 12.26
CA LEU A 28 -12.00 17.69 13.22
C LEU A 28 -10.96 18.74 12.76
N ARG A 29 -10.92 19.89 13.43
CA ARG A 29 -9.82 20.85 13.30
C ARG A 29 -8.62 20.24 14.00
N ALA A 30 -7.58 19.85 13.26
CA ALA A 30 -6.27 19.64 13.85
C ALA A 30 -5.89 20.90 14.63
N ARG A 31 -5.51 20.76 15.90
CA ARG A 31 -5.11 21.90 16.72
C ARG A 31 -3.75 22.38 16.24
N ALA A 32 -3.50 23.70 16.31
CA ALA A 32 -2.20 24.27 15.95
C ALA A 32 -1.00 23.59 16.69
N GLY A 33 -1.24 23.04 17.87
CA GLY A 33 -0.27 22.23 18.60
C GLY A 33 0.11 20.92 17.91
N ASP A 34 -0.83 20.23 17.26
CA ASP A 34 -0.57 18.94 16.60
C ASP A 34 0.32 19.13 15.35
N VAL A 35 0.15 20.23 14.63
CA VAL A 35 0.98 20.57 13.47
C VAL A 35 2.41 20.97 13.88
N ALA A 36 2.55 21.72 14.96
CA ALA A 36 3.86 22.10 15.49
C ALA A 36 4.64 20.88 16.01
N THR A 37 3.96 19.93 16.66
CA THR A 37 4.55 18.69 17.15
C THR A 37 4.95 17.77 16.01
N ALA A 38 4.12 17.63 14.97
CA ALA A 38 4.43 16.84 13.77
C ALA A 38 5.64 17.42 13.03
N ASN A 39 5.74 18.75 12.93
CA ASN A 39 6.91 19.41 12.33
C ASN A 39 8.17 19.19 13.17
N GLY A 40 8.08 19.23 14.49
CA GLY A 40 9.19 18.95 15.41
C GLY A 40 9.71 17.51 15.24
N ALA A 41 8.81 16.53 15.23
CA ALA A 41 9.15 15.13 15.03
C ALA A 41 9.83 14.88 13.67
N MET A 42 9.36 15.53 12.60
CA MET A 42 9.99 15.44 11.27
C MET A 42 11.40 16.03 11.27
N VAL A 43 11.62 17.18 11.92
CA VAL A 43 12.94 17.80 12.02
C VAL A 43 13.92 16.90 12.77
N GLU A 44 13.49 16.33 13.89
CA GLU A 44 14.32 15.39 14.66
C GLU A 44 14.63 14.12 13.86
N HIS A 45 13.63 13.55 13.17
CA HIS A 45 13.82 12.40 12.33
C HIS A 45 14.83 12.66 11.20
N LEU A 46 14.74 13.79 10.51
CA LEU A 46 15.69 14.17 9.47
C LEU A 46 17.12 14.34 10.02
N ALA A 47 17.28 14.89 11.22
CA ALA A 47 18.59 15.01 11.86
C ALA A 47 19.22 13.64 12.22
N GLN A 48 18.39 12.63 12.52
CA GLN A 48 18.87 11.25 12.71
C GLN A 48 19.22 10.59 11.36
N LEU A 49 18.39 10.80 10.34
CA LEU A 49 18.61 10.29 8.99
C LEU A 49 19.92 10.83 8.39
N GLU A 50 20.26 12.09 8.61
CA GLU A 50 21.50 12.70 8.11
C GLU A 50 22.78 11.94 8.54
N LYS A 51 22.73 11.27 9.69
CA LYS A 51 23.85 10.46 10.20
C LYS A 51 23.99 9.11 9.49
N LYS A 52 22.89 8.60 8.91
CA LYS A 52 22.78 7.26 8.31
C LYS A 52 22.83 7.28 6.78
N VAL A 53 22.27 8.32 6.17
CA VAL A 53 22.12 8.42 4.71
C VAL A 53 23.48 8.62 4.02
N PRO A 54 23.88 7.76 3.05
CA PRO A 54 25.09 7.97 2.27
C PRO A 54 25.05 9.30 1.48
N ARG A 55 26.21 9.88 1.23
CA ARG A 55 26.35 11.23 0.60
C ARG A 55 25.80 11.32 -0.81
N ASP A 56 25.77 10.24 -1.53
CA ASP A 56 25.27 10.12 -2.91
C ASP A 56 23.77 9.86 -2.99
N PHE A 57 23.09 9.74 -1.86
CA PHE A 57 21.64 9.59 -1.81
C PHE A 57 20.92 10.95 -1.79
N THR A 58 19.74 10.98 -2.37
CA THR A 58 18.83 12.13 -2.32
C THR A 58 17.72 11.86 -1.32
N VAL A 59 17.42 12.85 -0.46
CA VAL A 59 16.32 12.80 0.51
C VAL A 59 15.22 13.76 0.08
N VAL A 60 13.99 13.30 0.04
CA VAL A 60 12.78 14.07 -0.28
C VAL A 60 11.73 13.85 0.79
N VAL A 61 11.30 14.90 1.46
CA VAL A 61 10.21 14.82 2.44
C VAL A 61 8.87 14.80 1.70
N GLN A 62 8.13 13.72 1.82
CA GLN A 62 6.80 13.53 1.26
C GLN A 62 5.86 12.97 2.33
N PRO A 63 5.31 13.81 3.23
CA PRO A 63 4.52 13.34 4.37
C PRO A 63 3.40 12.36 3.97
N PRO A 64 3.17 11.30 4.78
CA PRO A 64 3.85 10.93 6.03
C PRO A 64 5.19 10.20 5.85
N PHE A 65 5.73 10.19 4.64
CA PHE A 65 6.96 9.49 4.26
C PHE A 65 8.16 10.41 4.09
N VAL A 66 9.34 9.83 4.28
CA VAL A 66 10.62 10.39 3.80
C VAL A 66 11.15 9.45 2.72
N VAL A 67 11.33 9.95 1.51
CA VAL A 67 11.83 9.17 0.36
C VAL A 67 13.32 9.39 0.22
N ILE A 68 14.09 8.31 0.25
CA ILE A 68 15.56 8.30 0.19
C ILE A 68 15.98 7.41 -0.99
N GLY A 69 16.83 7.89 -1.89
CA GLY A 69 17.20 7.08 -3.04
C GLY A 69 18.55 7.40 -3.64
N ASP A 70 19.17 6.39 -4.28
CA ASP A 70 20.46 6.44 -4.96
C ASP A 70 20.36 6.54 -6.49
N GLU A 71 19.13 6.74 -7.03
CA GLU A 71 18.95 7.19 -8.41
C GLU A 71 19.37 8.67 -8.55
N PRO A 72 19.59 9.19 -9.78
CA PRO A 72 19.82 10.62 -9.96
C PRO A 72 18.76 11.48 -9.25
N PRO A 73 19.14 12.62 -8.65
CA PRO A 73 18.25 13.41 -7.78
C PRO A 73 16.88 13.72 -8.39
N GLU A 74 16.84 14.06 -9.67
CA GLU A 74 15.58 14.34 -10.38
C GLU A 74 14.66 13.12 -10.49
N ARG A 75 15.25 11.91 -10.55
CA ARG A 75 14.49 10.67 -10.60
C ARG A 75 13.90 10.35 -9.23
N VAL A 76 14.67 10.53 -8.15
CA VAL A 76 14.17 10.36 -6.78
C VAL A 76 13.02 11.33 -6.50
N ARG A 77 13.14 12.61 -6.91
CA ARG A 77 12.06 13.59 -6.79
C ARG A 77 10.81 13.16 -7.55
N ARG A 78 10.95 12.70 -8.80
CA ARG A 78 9.80 12.17 -9.55
C ARG A 78 9.17 10.96 -8.88
N ARG A 79 9.96 10.03 -8.32
CA ARG A 79 9.40 8.91 -7.54
C ARG A 79 8.59 9.39 -6.35
N ALA A 80 9.08 10.39 -5.62
CA ALA A 80 8.39 10.96 -4.49
C ALA A 80 7.06 11.63 -4.89
N THR A 81 7.00 12.33 -6.04
CA THR A 81 5.78 13.02 -6.50
C THR A 81 4.85 12.11 -7.29
N ASP A 82 5.38 11.44 -8.34
CA ASP A 82 4.55 10.78 -9.34
C ASP A 82 4.14 9.35 -8.92
N THR A 83 4.80 8.80 -7.87
CA THR A 83 4.43 7.49 -7.32
C THR A 83 3.94 7.62 -5.89
N VAL A 84 4.78 8.12 -4.95
CA VAL A 84 4.43 8.13 -3.52
C VAL A 84 3.29 9.10 -3.24
N LYS A 85 3.47 10.40 -3.60
CA LYS A 85 2.43 11.40 -3.39
C LYS A 85 1.13 11.05 -4.13
N TRP A 86 1.24 10.66 -5.39
CA TRP A 86 0.09 10.25 -6.19
C TRP A 86 -0.69 9.11 -5.53
N ALA A 87 0.01 8.03 -5.12
CA ALA A 87 -0.64 6.90 -4.45
C ALA A 87 -1.31 7.33 -3.13
N VAL A 88 -0.61 8.11 -2.29
CA VAL A 88 -1.14 8.63 -1.03
C VAL A 88 -2.40 9.46 -1.26
N ASP A 89 -2.36 10.43 -2.19
CA ASP A 89 -3.50 11.31 -2.47
C ASP A 89 -4.73 10.50 -2.92
N LYS A 90 -4.53 9.53 -3.81
CA LYS A 90 -5.60 8.69 -4.34
C LYS A 90 -6.16 7.71 -3.31
N LEU A 91 -5.30 7.08 -2.52
CA LEU A 91 -5.71 6.17 -1.45
C LEU A 91 -6.48 6.92 -0.34
N LYS A 92 -6.06 8.14 0.01
CA LYS A 92 -6.79 9.00 0.96
C LYS A 92 -8.13 9.46 0.39
N GLN A 93 -8.20 9.79 -0.88
CA GLN A 93 -9.45 10.18 -1.53
C GLN A 93 -10.49 9.05 -1.46
N ASP A 94 -10.08 7.81 -1.71
CA ASP A 94 -10.99 6.68 -1.86
C ASP A 94 -11.28 5.96 -0.54
N TYR A 95 -10.25 5.81 0.34
CA TYR A 95 -10.35 4.92 1.50
C TYR A 95 -9.98 5.59 2.82
N PHE A 96 -8.82 6.23 2.94
CA PHE A 96 -8.16 6.48 4.22
C PHE A 96 -8.36 7.91 4.70
N GLN A 97 -8.83 8.06 5.93
CA GLN A 97 -9.07 9.36 6.55
C GLN A 97 -7.94 9.79 7.49
N ARG A 98 -7.14 8.83 7.96
CA ARG A 98 -6.05 9.04 8.91
C ARG A 98 -4.73 8.71 8.27
N ASP A 99 -3.74 9.57 8.48
CA ASP A 99 -2.36 9.28 8.11
C ASP A 99 -1.73 8.30 9.10
N PRO A 100 -0.72 7.51 8.69
CA PRO A 100 0.14 6.81 9.62
C PRO A 100 0.69 7.77 10.67
N GLN A 101 0.71 7.34 11.94
CA GLN A 101 1.20 8.19 13.03
C GLN A 101 2.73 8.26 13.06
N GLU A 102 3.39 7.24 12.54
CA GLU A 102 4.84 7.13 12.48
C GLU A 102 5.35 7.65 11.14
N ILE A 103 6.52 8.31 11.17
CA ILE A 103 7.25 8.66 9.96
C ILE A 103 7.88 7.37 9.43
N ILE A 104 7.64 7.07 8.17
CA ILE A 104 8.14 5.87 7.52
C ILE A 104 9.13 6.28 6.42
N ASP A 105 10.32 5.72 6.48
CA ASP A 105 11.33 5.91 5.46
C ASP A 105 11.09 4.99 4.27
N ILE A 106 11.13 5.55 3.05
CA ILE A 106 11.07 4.79 1.81
C ILE A 106 12.45 4.86 1.15
N TRP A 107 13.21 3.76 1.23
CA TRP A 107 14.52 3.64 0.62
C TRP A 107 14.40 3.02 -0.77
N LEU A 108 14.72 3.82 -1.79
CA LEU A 108 14.64 3.44 -3.20
C LEU A 108 16.05 3.15 -3.73
N PHE A 109 16.38 1.88 -3.89
CA PHE A 109 17.65 1.44 -4.44
C PHE A 109 17.53 1.23 -5.94
N LYS A 110 18.44 1.84 -6.71
CA LYS A 110 18.39 1.91 -8.18
C LYS A 110 18.41 0.58 -8.91
N ASN A 111 18.91 -0.50 -8.26
CA ASN A 111 18.95 -1.85 -8.81
C ASN A 111 19.17 -2.91 -7.73
N GLY A 112 19.09 -4.20 -8.09
CA GLY A 112 19.23 -5.31 -7.16
C GLY A 112 20.56 -5.36 -6.43
N THR A 113 21.67 -4.97 -7.06
CA THR A 113 23.00 -4.91 -6.41
C THR A 113 23.02 -3.84 -5.34
N SER A 114 22.55 -2.63 -5.66
CA SER A 114 22.42 -1.55 -4.68
C SER A 114 21.50 -1.94 -3.53
N TYR A 115 20.34 -2.51 -3.83
CA TYR A 115 19.38 -2.99 -2.86
C TYR A 115 19.99 -3.97 -1.86
N THR A 116 20.64 -5.04 -2.35
CA THR A 116 21.25 -6.07 -1.48
C THR A 116 22.39 -5.50 -0.65
N ASN A 117 23.26 -4.68 -1.26
CA ASN A 117 24.42 -4.12 -0.57
C ASN A 117 24.03 -3.14 0.53
N HIS A 118 23.07 -2.22 0.25
CA HIS A 118 22.66 -1.22 1.23
C HIS A 118 21.73 -1.80 2.30
N ALA A 119 20.92 -2.83 1.98
CA ALA A 119 20.15 -3.53 3.00
C ALA A 119 21.07 -4.14 4.06
N ARG A 120 22.18 -4.75 3.65
CA ARG A 120 23.20 -5.27 4.58
C ARG A 120 23.93 -4.17 5.33
N LEU A 121 24.41 -3.15 4.59
CA LEU A 121 25.27 -2.12 5.16
C LEU A 121 24.54 -1.19 6.12
N LEU A 122 23.32 -0.75 5.76
CA LEU A 122 22.57 0.28 6.50
C LEU A 122 21.57 -0.30 7.50
N PHE A 123 21.12 -1.54 7.30
CA PHE A 123 20.03 -2.14 8.05
C PHE A 123 20.40 -3.47 8.71
N ASP A 124 21.63 -3.99 8.46
CA ASP A 124 22.05 -5.31 8.91
C ASP A 124 21.01 -6.39 8.54
N ASP A 125 20.54 -6.34 7.29
CA ASP A 125 19.47 -7.18 6.79
C ASP A 125 19.83 -7.84 5.46
N THR A 126 19.29 -9.04 5.23
CA THR A 126 19.49 -9.78 3.97
C THR A 126 18.14 -9.96 3.31
N PRO A 127 17.88 -9.25 2.19
CA PRO A 127 16.61 -9.37 1.49
C PRO A 127 16.34 -10.79 1.02
N THR A 128 15.11 -11.27 1.27
CA THR A 128 14.62 -12.58 0.81
C THR A 128 13.81 -12.49 -0.48
N THR A 129 13.49 -11.28 -0.92
CA THR A 129 12.72 -10.98 -2.14
C THR A 129 13.50 -10.00 -3.02
N PRO A 130 13.45 -10.13 -4.36
CA PRO A 130 14.13 -9.21 -5.26
C PRO A 130 13.42 -7.86 -5.43
N PHE A 131 12.22 -7.69 -4.91
CA PHE A 131 11.35 -6.52 -5.15
C PHE A 131 11.51 -5.44 -4.09
N GLY A 132 11.25 -5.78 -2.84
CA GLY A 132 11.25 -4.90 -1.69
C GLY A 132 10.47 -5.51 -0.53
N TYR A 133 10.55 -4.88 0.64
CA TYR A 133 9.83 -5.29 1.84
C TYR A 133 9.77 -4.18 2.88
N TYR A 134 8.84 -4.31 3.82
CA TYR A 134 8.80 -3.47 5.01
C TYR A 134 9.65 -4.07 6.13
N SER A 135 10.64 -3.31 6.59
CA SER A 135 11.42 -3.64 7.78
C SER A 135 10.77 -3.05 9.03
N ALA A 136 10.06 -3.90 9.79
CA ALA A 136 9.39 -3.48 11.01
C ALA A 136 10.37 -2.94 12.06
N ARG A 137 11.58 -3.55 12.17
CA ARG A 137 12.64 -3.11 13.09
C ARG A 137 13.13 -1.69 12.79
N ASN A 138 13.12 -1.29 11.53
CA ASN A 138 13.66 -0.02 11.09
C ASN A 138 12.59 1.00 10.70
N HIS A 139 11.32 0.66 10.79
CA HIS A 139 10.18 1.47 10.30
C HIS A 139 10.42 2.01 8.88
N ALA A 140 10.89 1.13 7.99
CA ALA A 140 11.33 1.51 6.66
C ALA A 140 10.88 0.53 5.58
N LEU A 141 10.53 1.06 4.42
CA LEU A 141 10.36 0.32 3.17
C LEU A 141 11.69 0.29 2.43
N LEU A 142 12.22 -0.90 2.16
CA LEU A 142 13.45 -1.09 1.40
C LEU A 142 13.09 -1.64 0.02
N MET A 143 13.27 -0.84 -1.04
CA MET A 143 12.72 -1.12 -2.35
C MET A 143 13.79 -1.20 -3.43
N ASN A 144 13.82 -2.29 -4.19
CA ASN A 144 14.53 -2.36 -5.47
C ASN A 144 13.66 -1.71 -6.55
N ILE A 145 13.85 -0.41 -6.79
CA ILE A 145 12.96 0.33 -7.69
C ILE A 145 13.12 -0.05 -9.17
N SER A 146 14.17 -0.79 -9.54
CA SER A 146 14.33 -1.30 -10.91
C SER A 146 13.28 -2.33 -11.30
N THR A 147 12.62 -2.96 -10.34
CA THR A 147 11.52 -3.91 -10.58
C THR A 147 10.19 -3.23 -10.87
N GLY A 148 10.12 -1.89 -10.78
CA GLY A 148 8.93 -1.08 -11.01
C GLY A 148 8.34 -0.47 -9.74
N GLY A 149 7.43 0.49 -9.92
CA GLY A 149 6.78 1.22 -8.82
C GLY A 149 5.60 0.47 -8.17
N GLY A 150 5.16 -0.64 -8.75
CA GLY A 150 3.96 -1.34 -8.27
C GLY A 150 4.10 -1.91 -6.86
N THR A 151 5.23 -2.54 -6.56
CA THR A 151 5.52 -3.02 -5.21
C THR A 151 5.58 -1.87 -4.20
N LEU A 152 6.08 -0.70 -4.60
CA LEU A 152 6.07 0.47 -3.73
C LEU A 152 4.64 0.93 -3.39
N VAL A 153 3.73 0.95 -4.36
CA VAL A 153 2.32 1.30 -4.11
C VAL A 153 1.65 0.26 -3.19
N HIS A 154 1.94 -1.04 -3.39
CA HIS A 154 1.50 -2.11 -2.51
C HIS A 154 1.92 -1.85 -1.05
N GLU A 155 3.19 -1.58 -0.83
CA GLU A 155 3.73 -1.35 0.52
C GLU A 155 3.20 -0.05 1.16
N ILE A 156 2.84 0.97 0.37
CA ILE A 156 2.22 2.20 0.88
C ILE A 156 0.81 1.93 1.44
N VAL A 157 0.07 0.96 0.92
CA VAL A 157 -1.28 0.63 1.42
C VAL A 157 -1.24 0.17 2.88
N HIS A 158 -0.26 -0.62 3.28
CA HIS A 158 -0.22 -1.25 4.60
C HIS A 158 -0.17 -0.27 5.79
N PRO A 159 0.69 0.77 5.83
CA PRO A 159 0.68 1.73 6.93
C PRO A 159 -0.63 2.52 7.00
N PHE A 160 -1.24 2.84 5.86
CA PHE A 160 -2.55 3.48 5.85
C PHE A 160 -3.65 2.52 6.32
N MET A 161 -3.62 1.26 5.89
CA MET A 161 -4.55 0.24 6.38
C MET A 161 -4.43 0.10 7.90
N ARG A 162 -3.23 -0.02 8.44
CA ARG A 162 -2.98 -0.10 9.89
C ARG A 162 -3.54 1.10 10.65
N ALA A 163 -3.38 2.32 10.10
CA ALA A 163 -3.89 3.54 10.73
C ALA A 163 -5.41 3.66 10.71
N ASN A 164 -6.09 3.07 9.72
CA ASN A 164 -7.53 3.23 9.49
C ASN A 164 -8.34 1.97 9.82
N PHE A 165 -7.74 0.80 9.72
CA PHE A 165 -8.35 -0.50 9.99
C PHE A 165 -7.31 -1.45 10.60
N PRO A 166 -6.90 -1.27 11.88
CA PRO A 166 -5.81 -2.02 12.50
C PRO A 166 -6.04 -3.54 12.56
N ASP A 167 -7.30 -3.98 12.71
CA ASP A 167 -7.68 -5.39 12.77
C ASP A 167 -8.07 -5.95 11.38
N CYS A 168 -7.60 -5.34 10.30
CA CYS A 168 -7.88 -5.80 8.94
C CYS A 168 -7.27 -7.20 8.71
N PRO A 169 -8.07 -8.23 8.37
CA PRO A 169 -7.54 -9.56 8.11
C PRO A 169 -6.64 -9.57 6.86
N ALA A 170 -5.66 -10.48 6.86
CA ALA A 170 -4.63 -10.57 5.82
C ALA A 170 -5.22 -10.63 4.41
N TRP A 171 -6.30 -11.39 4.19
CA TRP A 171 -6.88 -11.52 2.86
C TRP A 171 -7.30 -10.18 2.25
N PHE A 172 -7.86 -9.24 3.05
CA PHE A 172 -8.31 -7.96 2.52
C PHE A 172 -7.16 -6.94 2.50
N ASN A 173 -6.30 -6.93 3.52
CA ASN A 173 -5.10 -6.10 3.55
C ASN A 173 -4.23 -6.36 2.32
N GLU A 174 -3.91 -7.63 2.06
CA GLU A 174 -3.10 -8.03 0.90
C GLU A 174 -3.87 -7.95 -0.43
N GLY A 175 -5.16 -8.25 -0.39
CA GLY A 175 -6.02 -8.13 -1.57
C GLY A 175 -6.08 -6.71 -2.12
N LEU A 176 -6.24 -5.71 -1.24
CA LEU A 176 -6.25 -4.29 -1.61
C LEU A 176 -4.85 -3.81 -2.02
N ALA A 177 -3.82 -4.15 -1.24
CA ALA A 177 -2.44 -3.79 -1.56
C ALA A 177 -2.01 -4.37 -2.91
N SER A 178 -2.26 -5.67 -3.14
CA SER A 178 -1.95 -6.34 -4.41
C SER A 178 -2.78 -5.82 -5.59
N LEU A 179 -3.98 -5.29 -5.36
CA LEU A 179 -4.78 -4.66 -6.42
C LEU A 179 -4.00 -3.52 -7.08
N TYR A 180 -3.28 -2.74 -6.28
CA TYR A 180 -2.55 -1.56 -6.73
C TYR A 180 -1.09 -1.82 -7.12
N GLU A 181 -0.63 -3.09 -7.14
CA GLU A 181 0.66 -3.46 -7.78
C GLU A 181 0.73 -3.06 -9.26
N ALA A 182 -0.40 -3.03 -9.94
CA ALA A 182 -0.55 -2.46 -11.27
C ALA A 182 -1.74 -1.51 -11.21
N ALA A 183 -1.47 -0.22 -11.18
CA ALA A 183 -2.50 0.79 -11.01
C ALA A 183 -2.38 1.93 -12.03
N SER A 184 -3.51 2.56 -12.29
CA SER A 184 -3.64 3.78 -13.09
C SER A 184 -4.62 4.73 -12.38
N GLU A 185 -4.82 5.89 -12.99
CA GLU A 185 -5.88 6.80 -12.61
C GLU A 185 -7.02 6.75 -13.63
N LYS A 186 -8.25 6.71 -13.13
CA LYS A 186 -9.44 6.84 -13.94
C LYS A 186 -10.46 7.71 -13.20
N ASP A 187 -10.95 8.77 -13.87
CA ASP A 187 -11.94 9.70 -13.33
C ASP A 187 -11.53 10.31 -11.96
N GLY A 188 -10.22 10.55 -11.79
CA GLY A 188 -9.64 11.07 -10.55
C GLY A 188 -9.36 10.02 -9.47
N HIS A 189 -9.80 8.77 -9.62
CA HIS A 189 -9.68 7.69 -8.65
C HIS A 189 -8.54 6.71 -9.01
N ILE A 190 -7.95 6.08 -7.99
CA ILE A 190 -7.00 4.99 -8.20
C ILE A 190 -7.75 3.76 -8.71
N ARG A 191 -7.19 3.12 -9.74
CA ARG A 191 -7.78 1.92 -10.35
C ARG A 191 -6.73 0.86 -10.54
N GLY A 192 -6.95 -0.31 -9.94
CA GLY A 192 -6.14 -1.50 -10.18
C GLY A 192 -6.39 -2.07 -11.59
N LEU A 193 -5.32 -2.50 -12.22
CA LEU A 193 -5.34 -3.12 -13.55
C LEU A 193 -5.12 -4.63 -13.45
N ILE A 194 -5.35 -5.36 -14.53
CA ILE A 194 -4.94 -6.76 -14.65
C ILE A 194 -3.41 -6.81 -14.54
N ASN A 195 -2.88 -7.75 -13.73
CA ASN A 195 -1.46 -7.90 -13.52
C ASN A 195 -0.99 -9.35 -13.73
N TRP A 196 0.29 -9.59 -13.50
CA TRP A 196 0.96 -10.86 -13.68
C TRP A 196 0.33 -12.04 -12.88
N ARG A 197 -0.40 -11.78 -11.79
CA ARG A 197 -1.08 -12.82 -11.00
C ARG A 197 -2.28 -13.45 -11.73
N PHE A 198 -2.76 -12.79 -12.81
CA PHE A 198 -3.95 -13.23 -13.56
C PHE A 198 -3.81 -14.65 -14.12
N LYS A 199 -2.71 -14.92 -14.81
CA LYS A 199 -2.51 -16.22 -15.47
C LYS A 199 -2.51 -17.40 -14.49
N GLY A 200 -1.89 -17.22 -13.31
CA GLY A 200 -1.90 -18.24 -12.27
C GLY A 200 -3.30 -18.48 -11.69
N LEU A 201 -4.09 -17.41 -11.51
CA LEU A 201 -5.47 -17.54 -11.06
C LEU A 201 -6.37 -18.18 -12.12
N GLU A 202 -6.25 -17.77 -13.37
CA GLU A 202 -6.99 -18.38 -14.50
C GLU A 202 -6.77 -19.91 -14.53
N GLN A 203 -5.51 -20.33 -14.44
CA GLN A 203 -5.17 -21.75 -14.36
C GLN A 203 -5.78 -22.43 -13.15
N ALA A 204 -5.68 -21.83 -11.96
CA ALA A 204 -6.25 -22.39 -10.75
C ALA A 204 -7.78 -22.57 -10.83
N ILE A 205 -8.49 -21.62 -11.47
CA ILE A 205 -9.94 -21.74 -11.74
C ILE A 205 -10.23 -22.92 -12.65
N ARG A 206 -9.51 -23.04 -13.78
CA ARG A 206 -9.70 -24.15 -14.74
C ARG A 206 -9.43 -25.52 -14.13
N GLU A 207 -8.54 -25.58 -13.16
CA GLU A 207 -8.17 -26.81 -12.43
C GLU A 207 -9.04 -27.06 -11.18
N GLY A 208 -10.03 -26.20 -10.88
CA GLY A 208 -10.88 -26.32 -9.70
C GLY A 208 -10.13 -26.18 -8.37
N LYS A 209 -9.02 -25.43 -8.36
CA LYS A 209 -8.14 -25.25 -7.18
C LYS A 209 -8.45 -24.00 -6.36
N THR A 210 -9.42 -23.18 -6.77
CA THR A 210 -9.87 -22.03 -5.97
C THR A 210 -10.54 -22.51 -4.69
N ILE A 211 -10.46 -21.66 -3.65
CA ILE A 211 -11.17 -21.94 -2.39
C ILE A 211 -12.43 -21.10 -2.28
N SER A 212 -13.38 -21.51 -1.47
CA SER A 212 -14.60 -20.74 -1.24
C SER A 212 -14.26 -19.39 -0.59
N PHE A 213 -15.06 -18.36 -0.85
CA PHE A 213 -14.85 -17.05 -0.21
C PHE A 213 -15.01 -17.13 1.31
N ARG A 214 -15.90 -18.00 1.83
CA ARG A 214 -15.97 -18.26 3.28
C ARG A 214 -14.63 -18.75 3.81
N ARG A 215 -13.96 -19.69 3.11
CA ARG A 215 -12.63 -20.17 3.52
C ARG A 215 -11.57 -19.08 3.40
N LEU A 216 -11.53 -18.35 2.29
CA LEU A 216 -10.55 -17.26 2.07
C LEU A 216 -10.64 -16.20 3.18
N THR A 217 -11.86 -15.73 3.49
CA THR A 217 -12.07 -14.66 4.47
C THR A 217 -11.83 -15.12 5.92
N SER A 218 -12.00 -16.41 6.22
CA SER A 218 -11.79 -16.98 7.55
C SER A 218 -10.37 -17.47 7.83
N MET A 219 -9.45 -17.32 6.88
CA MET A 219 -8.05 -17.69 7.09
C MET A 219 -7.39 -16.85 8.17
N THR A 220 -6.65 -17.48 9.05
CA THR A 220 -5.71 -16.77 9.92
C THR A 220 -4.55 -16.22 9.09
N ASP A 221 -3.82 -15.24 9.62
CA ASP A 221 -2.64 -14.69 8.96
C ASP A 221 -1.61 -15.78 8.64
N GLY A 222 -1.35 -16.70 9.58
CA GLY A 222 -0.44 -17.81 9.37
C GLY A 222 -0.84 -18.73 8.20
N GLU A 223 -2.14 -18.97 8.02
CA GLU A 223 -2.66 -19.74 6.89
C GLU A 223 -2.56 -18.97 5.58
N PHE A 224 -2.93 -17.70 5.60
CA PHE A 224 -2.91 -16.85 4.39
C PHE A 224 -1.49 -16.63 3.88
N TYR A 225 -0.53 -16.35 4.77
CA TYR A 225 0.87 -16.18 4.42
C TYR A 225 1.61 -17.50 4.15
N GLY A 226 0.93 -18.62 4.21
CA GLY A 226 1.50 -19.92 3.86
C GLY A 226 2.58 -20.42 4.81
N LEU A 227 2.55 -20.01 6.09
CA LEU A 227 3.53 -20.46 7.09
C LEU A 227 3.48 -21.99 7.26
N ASN A 228 2.32 -22.61 6.98
CA ASN A 228 2.11 -24.05 7.07
C ASN A 228 2.14 -24.74 5.69
N ASP A 229 1.94 -24.00 4.59
CA ASP A 229 1.93 -24.52 3.21
C ASP A 229 2.24 -23.40 2.21
N SER A 230 3.51 -23.21 1.91
CA SER A 230 3.97 -22.18 0.97
C SER A 230 3.58 -22.41 -0.49
N THR A 231 3.06 -23.60 -0.83
CA THR A 231 2.72 -23.94 -2.23
C THR A 231 1.49 -23.19 -2.72
N ARG A 232 0.59 -22.78 -1.83
CA ARG A 232 -0.67 -22.08 -2.14
C ARG A 232 -0.66 -20.59 -1.90
N TYR A 233 0.39 -20.06 -1.30
CA TYR A 233 0.53 -18.65 -0.98
C TYR A 233 0.17 -17.72 -2.17
N ASN A 234 0.80 -17.92 -3.32
CA ASN A 234 0.53 -17.10 -4.51
C ASN A 234 -0.92 -17.18 -4.99
N GLN A 235 -1.59 -18.31 -4.77
CA GLN A 235 -2.99 -18.52 -5.14
C GLN A 235 -3.92 -17.70 -4.24
N TYR A 236 -3.68 -17.67 -2.91
CA TYR A 236 -4.51 -16.88 -1.98
C TYR A 236 -4.41 -15.38 -2.27
N TYR A 237 -3.19 -14.88 -2.51
CA TYR A 237 -2.98 -13.51 -2.95
C TYR A 237 -3.71 -13.18 -4.25
N ALA A 238 -3.59 -14.07 -5.25
CA ALA A 238 -4.28 -13.87 -6.52
C ALA A 238 -5.81 -13.85 -6.34
N GLN A 239 -6.36 -14.79 -5.55
CA GLN A 239 -7.80 -14.86 -5.31
C GLN A 239 -8.31 -13.64 -4.54
N ALA A 240 -7.63 -13.21 -3.48
CA ALA A 240 -7.96 -12.00 -2.70
C ALA A 240 -7.88 -10.73 -3.56
N ARG A 241 -6.78 -10.56 -4.31
CA ARG A 241 -6.61 -9.45 -5.24
C ARG A 241 -7.75 -9.36 -6.26
N TYR A 242 -8.09 -10.47 -6.89
CA TYR A 242 -9.10 -10.48 -7.94
C TYR A 242 -10.54 -10.45 -7.39
N LEU A 243 -10.76 -10.74 -6.12
CA LEU A 243 -12.00 -10.38 -5.43
C LEU A 243 -12.10 -8.85 -5.28
N CYS A 244 -11.04 -8.18 -4.85
CA CYS A 244 -10.99 -6.70 -4.80
C CYS A 244 -11.14 -6.10 -6.22
N TYR A 245 -10.52 -6.68 -7.23
CA TYR A 245 -10.67 -6.27 -8.63
C TYR A 245 -12.14 -6.41 -9.10
N TYR A 246 -12.80 -7.51 -8.79
CA TYR A 246 -14.23 -7.70 -9.09
C TYR A 246 -15.09 -6.62 -8.43
N LEU A 247 -14.88 -6.35 -7.15
CA LEU A 247 -15.59 -5.31 -6.42
C LEU A 247 -15.34 -3.93 -7.05
N GLN A 248 -14.11 -3.64 -7.46
CA GLN A 248 -13.76 -2.41 -8.18
C GLN A 248 -14.54 -2.29 -9.49
N GLU A 249 -14.55 -3.34 -10.33
CA GLU A 249 -15.24 -3.34 -11.63
C GLU A 249 -16.77 -3.18 -11.49
N LYS A 250 -17.32 -3.57 -10.34
CA LYS A 250 -18.73 -3.38 -10.00
C LYS A 250 -19.01 -2.06 -9.27
N GLY A 251 -18.00 -1.23 -9.02
CA GLY A 251 -18.14 0.02 -8.25
C GLY A 251 -18.47 -0.20 -6.78
N LEU A 252 -18.15 -1.38 -6.24
CA LEU A 252 -18.50 -1.81 -4.89
C LEU A 252 -17.34 -1.76 -3.90
N LEU A 253 -16.07 -1.61 -4.35
CA LEU A 253 -14.91 -1.80 -3.48
C LEU A 253 -14.85 -0.78 -2.34
N VAL A 254 -15.05 0.50 -2.63
CA VAL A 254 -15.05 1.56 -1.60
C VAL A 254 -16.22 1.38 -0.63
N LYS A 255 -17.40 1.00 -1.15
CA LYS A 255 -18.55 0.67 -0.30
C LYS A 255 -18.24 -0.51 0.61
N PHE A 256 -17.63 -1.57 0.09
CA PHE A 256 -17.24 -2.73 0.86
C PHE A 256 -16.23 -2.36 1.97
N TYR A 257 -15.18 -1.60 1.65
CA TYR A 257 -14.22 -1.12 2.65
C TYR A 257 -14.91 -0.41 3.82
N ARG A 258 -15.80 0.55 3.51
CA ARG A 258 -16.52 1.33 4.54
C ARG A 258 -17.45 0.47 5.39
N GLU A 259 -18.19 -0.43 4.74
CA GLU A 259 -19.09 -1.39 5.41
C GLU A 259 -18.29 -2.33 6.31
N PHE A 260 -17.17 -2.86 5.85
CA PHE A 260 -16.34 -3.77 6.61
C PHE A 260 -15.71 -3.09 7.83
N VAL A 261 -15.11 -1.91 7.66
CA VAL A 261 -14.56 -1.12 8.78
C VAL A 261 -15.64 -0.83 9.83
N ALA A 262 -16.83 -0.43 9.40
CA ALA A 262 -17.93 -0.12 10.32
C ALA A 262 -18.44 -1.34 11.10
N ASN A 263 -18.35 -2.53 10.53
CA ASN A 263 -18.85 -3.77 11.12
C ASN A 263 -17.75 -4.70 11.68
N ALA A 264 -16.49 -4.32 11.67
CA ALA A 264 -15.35 -5.17 11.99
C ALA A 264 -15.48 -5.94 13.32
N LYS A 265 -16.09 -5.34 14.34
CA LYS A 265 -16.31 -5.99 15.65
C LYS A 265 -17.29 -7.18 15.56
N ASN A 266 -18.29 -7.11 14.69
CA ASN A 266 -19.35 -8.12 14.56
C ASN A 266 -19.07 -9.07 13.40
N ASP A 267 -18.24 -8.66 12.45
CA ASP A 267 -17.85 -9.40 11.25
C ASP A 267 -16.33 -9.26 11.02
N PRO A 268 -15.49 -9.83 11.89
CA PRO A 268 -14.04 -9.68 11.81
C PRO A 268 -13.42 -10.28 10.55
N THR A 269 -14.13 -11.17 9.87
CA THR A 269 -13.69 -11.78 8.62
C THR A 269 -14.10 -10.98 7.37
N GLY A 270 -15.08 -10.09 7.49
CA GLY A 270 -15.69 -9.35 6.39
C GLY A 270 -16.60 -10.17 5.49
N TYR A 271 -16.86 -11.44 5.84
CA TYR A 271 -17.67 -12.31 5.00
C TYR A 271 -19.12 -11.85 4.89
N ASP A 272 -19.73 -11.47 6.01
CA ASP A 272 -21.11 -11.02 6.01
C ASP A 272 -21.26 -9.63 5.39
N SER A 273 -20.29 -8.75 5.58
CA SER A 273 -20.18 -7.46 4.88
C SER A 273 -20.05 -7.66 3.36
N LEU A 274 -19.26 -8.65 2.94
CA LEU A 274 -19.11 -9.00 1.53
C LEU A 274 -20.47 -9.46 0.93
N LYS A 275 -21.19 -10.35 1.60
CA LYS A 275 -22.53 -10.80 1.19
C LYS A 275 -23.49 -9.62 1.01
N ARG A 276 -23.58 -8.75 2.03
CA ARG A 276 -24.49 -7.59 2.00
C ARG A 276 -24.17 -6.64 0.86
N VAL A 277 -22.90 -6.35 0.65
CA VAL A 277 -22.46 -5.40 -0.40
C VAL A 277 -22.67 -5.97 -1.80
N LEU A 278 -22.46 -7.28 -1.97
CA LEU A 278 -22.72 -7.98 -3.23
C LEU A 278 -24.23 -8.15 -3.51
N GLY A 279 -25.07 -8.14 -2.47
CA GLY A 279 -26.47 -8.51 -2.58
C GLY A 279 -26.68 -10.00 -2.91
N GLU A 280 -25.77 -10.86 -2.42
CA GLU A 280 -25.75 -12.30 -2.75
C GLU A 280 -25.97 -13.13 -1.48
N ASP A 281 -27.02 -13.93 -1.48
CA ASP A 281 -27.29 -14.88 -0.37
C ASP A 281 -26.54 -16.20 -0.56
N ASP A 282 -26.48 -16.69 -1.80
CA ASP A 282 -25.75 -17.91 -2.15
C ASP A 282 -24.31 -17.59 -2.60
N MET A 283 -23.39 -17.60 -1.65
CA MET A 283 -21.97 -17.35 -1.93
C MET A 283 -21.29 -18.48 -2.73
N SER A 284 -21.89 -19.65 -2.84
CA SER A 284 -21.41 -20.72 -3.73
C SER A 284 -21.74 -20.39 -5.19
N ALA A 285 -22.96 -19.94 -5.44
CA ALA A 285 -23.36 -19.45 -6.76
C ALA A 285 -22.55 -18.19 -7.15
N PHE A 286 -22.32 -17.29 -6.19
CA PHE A 286 -21.44 -16.14 -6.40
C PHE A 286 -20.02 -16.57 -6.78
N GLY A 287 -19.45 -17.59 -6.12
CA GLY A 287 -18.13 -18.11 -6.47
C GLY A 287 -18.02 -18.48 -7.95
N LYS A 288 -19.02 -19.22 -8.46
CA LYS A 288 -19.09 -19.61 -9.89
C LYS A 288 -19.28 -18.40 -10.81
N LYS A 289 -20.04 -17.40 -10.39
CA LYS A 289 -20.22 -16.12 -11.14
C LYS A 289 -18.91 -15.35 -11.21
N TRP A 290 -18.18 -15.27 -10.12
CA TRP A 290 -16.87 -14.63 -10.04
C TRP A 290 -15.83 -15.37 -10.89
N GLU A 291 -15.79 -16.71 -10.84
CA GLU A 291 -14.88 -17.50 -11.70
C GLU A 291 -15.13 -17.25 -13.17
N ARG A 292 -16.39 -17.22 -13.61
CA ARG A 292 -16.74 -16.87 -15.01
C ARG A 292 -16.26 -15.45 -15.35
N PHE A 293 -16.51 -14.47 -14.48
CA PHE A 293 -16.03 -13.11 -14.68
C PHE A 293 -14.50 -13.07 -14.87
N ILE A 294 -13.73 -13.81 -14.06
CA ILE A 294 -12.27 -13.88 -14.21
C ILE A 294 -11.86 -14.52 -15.55
N LEU A 295 -12.52 -15.61 -15.94
CA LEU A 295 -12.23 -16.30 -17.20
C LEU A 295 -12.58 -15.47 -18.46
N ASP A 296 -13.50 -14.51 -18.32
CA ASP A 296 -13.88 -13.58 -19.40
C ASP A 296 -12.93 -12.37 -19.52
N LEU A 297 -12.06 -12.15 -18.50
CA LEU A 297 -11.07 -11.09 -18.57
C LEU A 297 -10.04 -11.38 -19.67
N ARG A 298 -9.61 -10.32 -20.33
CA ARG A 298 -8.52 -10.39 -21.31
C ARG A 298 -7.31 -9.66 -20.73
N ALA A 299 -6.21 -10.39 -20.57
CA ALA A 299 -4.94 -9.76 -20.26
C ALA A 299 -4.54 -8.84 -21.43
N PRO A 300 -4.00 -7.65 -21.14
CA PRO A 300 -3.48 -6.74 -22.15
C PRO A 300 -2.32 -7.34 -22.93
#